data_7e1a729b2d46b718b6fd1575fc014d27
#
_entry.id   7e1a729b2d46b718b6fd1575fc014d27
#
_cell.length_a   1.000
_cell.length_b   1.000
_cell.length_c   1.000
_cell.angle_alpha   90.00
_cell.angle_beta   90.00
_cell.angle_gamma   90.00
#
_symmetry.space_group_name_H-M   'P 1'
#
loop_
_entity.id
_entity.type
_entity.pdbx_description
1 polymer ?
#
loop_
_entity_poly.entity_id
_entity_poly.type
_entity_poly.pdbx_seq_one_letter_code
_entity_poly.pdbx_strand_id
1 'polypeptide(L)'
;VIVEGFGMTESSPVTHINPFAGGKRKVGSIGLPISDTESRIVDLNDGKTDLPVGEIGELIVKGPQVMKGYRNMPEETANTLADGWLHTGDIAKMDDDGYFFIVDRKKDMIISGGYNVYPRDVEEVLFEHPKVQEATVIGIPHPVCGEAVKVFIVLKEGETATKEELLEHCKKSLATYKLPAEFEFRKELPKTNVGKVLKKNLRAESVAKK
;
A
#
# COMPACT_ATOMS: atom_id res chain seq x y z
N VAL A 1 1.59 -14.82 21.86
CA VAL A 1 0.47 -14.36 21.03
C VAL A 1 0.95 -13.10 20.27
N ILE A 2 0.81 -13.09 18.94
CA ILE A 2 1.06 -11.93 18.11
C ILE A 2 -0.29 -11.26 17.85
N VAL A 3 -0.32 -9.94 17.96
CA VAL A 3 -1.50 -9.12 17.69
C VAL A 3 -1.12 -8.04 16.69
N GLU A 4 -1.85 -7.97 15.58
CA GLU A 4 -1.66 -6.96 14.56
C GLU A 4 -2.30 -5.64 14.99
N GLY A 5 -1.63 -4.54 14.70
CA GLY A 5 -2.12 -3.19 14.92
C GLY A 5 -1.55 -2.23 13.89
N PHE A 6 -2.13 -1.04 13.82
CA PHE A 6 -1.74 0.00 12.88
C PHE A 6 -1.66 1.35 13.57
N GLY A 7 -0.74 2.15 13.09
CA GLY A 7 -0.57 3.52 13.52
C GLY A 7 0.57 4.19 12.78
N MET A 8 0.73 5.47 13.04
CA MET A 8 1.72 6.31 12.40
C MET A 8 2.19 7.41 13.37
N THR A 9 3.29 8.06 13.05
CA THR A 9 3.85 9.13 13.90
C THR A 9 2.84 10.24 14.14
N GLU A 10 2.06 10.57 13.13
CA GLU A 10 1.01 11.59 13.12
C GLU A 10 -0.17 11.26 14.05
N SER A 11 -0.27 10.01 14.52
CA SER A 11 -1.33 9.54 15.43
C SER A 11 -0.81 9.01 16.79
N SER A 12 0.43 9.23 17.16
CA SER A 12 1.06 9.05 18.47
C SER A 12 0.91 7.69 19.19
N PRO A 13 1.24 6.52 18.68
CA PRO A 13 1.23 6.12 17.27
C PRO A 13 -0.02 5.35 16.84
N VAL A 14 -0.71 4.62 17.77
CA VAL A 14 -1.70 3.58 17.46
C VAL A 14 -3.08 4.18 17.16
N THR A 15 -3.73 3.67 16.12
CA THR A 15 -5.13 3.99 15.79
C THR A 15 -6.02 2.77 15.77
N HIS A 16 -5.48 1.61 15.37
CA HIS A 16 -6.23 0.35 15.26
C HIS A 16 -5.44 -0.79 15.88
N ILE A 17 -6.15 -1.76 16.43
CA ILE A 17 -5.54 -2.98 16.97
C ILE A 17 -6.54 -4.15 16.93
N ASN A 18 -6.06 -5.34 16.65
CA ASN A 18 -6.84 -6.56 16.84
C ASN A 18 -7.06 -6.82 18.34
N PRO A 19 -8.23 -7.32 18.75
CA PRO A 19 -8.53 -7.57 20.16
C PRO A 19 -7.52 -8.50 20.84
N PHE A 20 -7.04 -8.13 22.04
CA PHE A 20 -6.16 -8.97 22.85
C PHE A 20 -6.91 -10.11 23.52
N ALA A 21 -8.12 -9.84 24.00
CA ALA A 21 -9.01 -10.79 24.68
C ALA A 21 -10.48 -10.49 24.36
N GLY A 22 -11.33 -11.50 24.40
CA GLY A 22 -12.77 -11.34 24.29
C GLY A 22 -13.33 -10.99 22.91
N GLY A 23 -12.48 -10.90 21.88
CA GLY A 23 -12.87 -10.56 20.52
C GLY A 23 -12.28 -11.49 19.46
N LYS A 24 -12.85 -11.46 18.26
CA LYS A 24 -12.33 -12.19 17.09
C LYS A 24 -11.11 -11.46 16.56
N ARG A 25 -10.01 -12.17 16.32
CA ARG A 25 -8.86 -11.66 15.59
C ARG A 25 -9.00 -12.04 14.11
N LYS A 26 -8.76 -11.07 13.25
CA LYS A 26 -8.76 -11.32 11.79
C LYS A 26 -7.34 -11.09 11.26
N VAL A 27 -6.71 -12.19 10.89
CA VAL A 27 -5.36 -12.15 10.29
C VAL A 27 -5.34 -11.28 9.04
N GLY A 28 -4.34 -10.43 8.91
CA GLY A 28 -4.20 -9.48 7.80
C GLY A 28 -5.01 -8.19 7.97
N SER A 29 -5.88 -8.11 9.01
CA SER A 29 -6.51 -6.84 9.38
C SER A 29 -5.62 -6.04 10.33
N ILE A 30 -5.75 -4.72 10.29
CA ILE A 30 -5.15 -3.84 11.29
C ILE A 30 -6.01 -3.76 12.58
N GLY A 31 -7.15 -4.46 12.61
CA GLY A 31 -8.08 -4.53 13.74
C GLY A 31 -9.19 -3.49 13.72
N LEU A 32 -9.68 -3.17 14.91
CA LEU A 32 -10.71 -2.18 15.18
C LEU A 32 -10.07 -0.87 15.64
N PRO A 33 -10.73 0.28 15.45
CA PRO A 33 -10.31 1.55 16.05
C PRO A 33 -10.16 1.41 17.56
N ILE A 34 -9.12 2.00 18.14
CA ILE A 34 -8.98 2.08 19.61
C ILE A 34 -9.97 3.08 20.19
N SER A 35 -10.11 3.09 21.54
CA SER A 35 -11.02 4.02 22.24
C SER A 35 -10.81 5.47 21.79
N ASP A 36 -11.92 6.20 21.67
CA ASP A 36 -11.98 7.62 21.28
C ASP A 36 -11.41 7.91 19.87
N THR A 37 -11.31 6.88 19.03
CA THR A 37 -10.82 6.99 17.64
C THR A 37 -11.96 6.72 16.66
N GLU A 38 -12.26 7.70 15.83
CA GLU A 38 -13.15 7.56 14.68
C GLU A 38 -12.32 7.22 13.44
N SER A 39 -12.83 6.31 12.59
CA SER A 39 -12.17 5.91 11.35
C SER A 39 -13.19 5.77 10.23
N ARG A 40 -12.83 6.19 9.02
CA ARG A 40 -13.67 6.10 7.83
C ARG A 40 -12.85 5.68 6.63
N ILE A 41 -13.53 5.09 5.65
CA ILE A 41 -12.99 4.88 4.30
C ILE A 41 -13.67 5.90 3.39
N VAL A 42 -12.87 6.74 2.75
CA VAL A 42 -13.38 7.80 1.87
C VAL A 42 -12.88 7.64 0.45
N ASP A 43 -13.62 8.21 -0.50
CA ASP A 43 -13.29 8.19 -1.92
C ASP A 43 -11.90 8.79 -2.18
N LEU A 44 -11.13 8.15 -3.05
CA LEU A 44 -9.74 8.53 -3.35
C LEU A 44 -9.63 9.86 -4.10
N ASN A 45 -10.68 10.27 -4.82
CA ASN A 45 -10.66 11.46 -5.66
C ASN A 45 -11.00 12.72 -4.87
N ASP A 46 -12.06 12.67 -4.04
CA ASP A 46 -12.48 13.84 -3.28
C ASP A 46 -11.97 13.86 -1.83
N GLY A 47 -11.57 12.69 -1.30
CA GLY A 47 -11.07 12.54 0.07
C GLY A 47 -12.10 12.81 1.16
N LYS A 48 -13.41 12.82 0.84
CA LYS A 48 -14.49 13.26 1.74
C LYS A 48 -15.69 12.36 1.76
N THR A 49 -16.10 11.83 0.60
CA THR A 49 -17.30 10.99 0.48
C THR A 49 -17.05 9.64 1.15
N ASP A 50 -17.84 9.32 2.17
CA ASP A 50 -17.79 8.02 2.84
C ASP A 50 -18.16 6.90 1.87
N LEU A 51 -17.35 5.85 1.84
CA LEU A 51 -17.60 4.67 1.02
C LEU A 51 -18.33 3.58 1.81
N PRO A 52 -19.18 2.80 1.16
CA PRO A 52 -19.83 1.63 1.75
C PRO A 52 -18.82 0.60 2.25
N VAL A 53 -19.26 -0.26 3.17
CA VAL A 53 -18.49 -1.41 3.65
C VAL A 53 -18.05 -2.29 2.48
N GLY A 54 -16.80 -2.71 2.49
CA GLY A 54 -16.16 -3.51 1.44
C GLY A 54 -15.51 -2.71 0.32
N GLU A 55 -15.90 -1.45 0.12
CA GLU A 55 -15.28 -0.58 -0.89
C GLU A 55 -13.88 -0.12 -0.47
N ILE A 56 -13.03 0.10 -1.47
CA ILE A 56 -11.64 0.50 -1.29
C ILE A 56 -11.49 2.02 -1.42
N GLY A 57 -10.95 2.66 -0.40
CA GLY A 57 -10.72 4.11 -0.38
C GLY A 57 -9.57 4.50 0.54
N GLU A 58 -9.41 5.79 0.81
CA GLU A 58 -8.43 6.28 1.77
C GLU A 58 -8.95 6.10 3.21
N LEU A 59 -8.10 5.54 4.08
CA LEU A 59 -8.35 5.53 5.52
C LEU A 59 -8.11 6.93 6.08
N ILE A 60 -9.14 7.53 6.67
CA ILE A 60 -9.02 8.74 7.46
C ILE A 60 -9.35 8.49 8.92
N VAL A 61 -8.68 9.20 9.82
CA VAL A 61 -8.75 8.96 11.26
C VAL A 61 -8.93 10.27 12.01
N LYS A 62 -9.74 10.25 13.07
CA LYS A 62 -9.90 11.37 13.99
C LYS A 62 -9.86 10.84 15.42
N GLY A 63 -9.10 11.51 16.30
CA GLY A 63 -8.97 11.11 17.69
C GLY A 63 -8.04 12.03 18.48
N PRO A 64 -8.04 11.91 19.80
CA PRO A 64 -7.26 12.80 20.68
C PRO A 64 -5.73 12.61 20.51
N GLN A 65 -5.29 11.46 19.97
CA GLN A 65 -3.88 11.15 19.71
C GLN A 65 -3.35 11.74 18.40
N VAL A 66 -4.24 12.29 17.54
CA VAL A 66 -3.81 12.89 16.27
C VAL A 66 -3.02 14.17 16.53
N MET A 67 -1.92 14.33 15.81
CA MET A 67 -1.03 15.49 15.92
C MET A 67 -1.75 16.82 15.65
N LYS A 68 -1.20 17.92 16.15
CA LYS A 68 -1.68 19.28 15.85
C LYS A 68 -1.23 19.80 14.48
N GLY A 69 -0.22 19.17 13.90
CA GLY A 69 0.36 19.52 12.61
C GLY A 69 1.87 19.36 12.54
N TYR A 70 2.43 19.56 11.35
CA TYR A 70 3.85 19.55 11.11
C TYR A 70 4.47 20.92 11.47
N ARG A 71 5.57 20.91 12.22
CA ARG A 71 6.25 22.12 12.65
C ARG A 71 6.77 22.91 11.46
N ASN A 72 6.39 24.19 11.37
CA ASN A 72 6.78 25.10 10.28
C ASN A 72 6.39 24.63 8.87
N MET A 73 5.36 23.78 8.74
CA MET A 73 4.86 23.26 7.46
C MET A 73 3.33 23.39 7.39
N PRO A 74 2.79 24.61 7.29
CA PRO A 74 1.35 24.84 7.34
C PRO A 74 0.60 24.23 6.15
N GLU A 75 1.18 24.25 4.96
CA GLU A 75 0.58 23.67 3.76
C GLU A 75 0.46 22.14 3.86
N GLU A 76 1.53 21.47 4.27
CA GLU A 76 1.52 20.01 4.50
C GLU A 76 0.55 19.65 5.62
N THR A 77 0.46 20.48 6.66
CA THR A 77 -0.51 20.30 7.73
C THR A 77 -1.93 20.38 7.21
N ALA A 78 -2.26 21.41 6.42
CA ALA A 78 -3.60 21.59 5.86
C ALA A 78 -3.99 20.45 4.90
N ASN A 79 -3.04 19.92 4.14
CA ASN A 79 -3.26 18.79 3.24
C ASN A 79 -3.47 17.46 4.00
N THR A 80 -2.79 17.31 5.14
CA THR A 80 -2.84 16.07 5.93
C THR A 80 -3.97 16.07 6.95
N LEU A 81 -4.30 17.25 7.51
CA LEU A 81 -5.37 17.45 8.49
C LEU A 81 -6.49 18.28 7.87
N ALA A 82 -7.32 17.64 7.06
CA ALA A 82 -8.44 18.30 6.40
C ALA A 82 -9.76 18.06 7.18
N ASP A 83 -10.53 19.11 7.38
CA ASP A 83 -11.86 19.06 8.03
C ASP A 83 -11.86 18.34 9.40
N GLY A 84 -10.72 18.38 10.12
CA GLY A 84 -10.54 17.74 11.43
C GLY A 84 -10.21 16.25 11.37
N TRP A 85 -9.92 15.71 10.18
CA TRP A 85 -9.51 14.34 9.94
C TRP A 85 -8.05 14.25 9.50
N LEU A 86 -7.36 13.25 10.01
CA LEU A 86 -6.03 12.85 9.54
C LEU A 86 -6.19 11.97 8.31
N HIS A 87 -5.76 12.46 7.15
CA HIS A 87 -5.59 11.66 5.94
C HIS A 87 -4.32 10.83 6.06
N THR A 88 -4.46 9.53 6.22
CA THR A 88 -3.31 8.66 6.50
C THR A 88 -2.42 8.44 5.27
N GLY A 89 -2.96 8.64 4.07
CA GLY A 89 -2.32 8.28 2.82
C GLY A 89 -2.26 6.77 2.59
N ASP A 90 -2.92 5.98 3.44
CA ASP A 90 -3.05 4.54 3.28
C ASP A 90 -4.43 4.20 2.70
N ILE A 91 -4.43 3.34 1.69
CA ILE A 91 -5.65 2.81 1.05
C ILE A 91 -6.09 1.59 1.84
N ALA A 92 -7.36 1.56 2.20
CA ALA A 92 -7.91 0.49 3.02
C ALA A 92 -9.36 0.17 2.63
N LYS A 93 -9.89 -0.87 3.23
CA LYS A 93 -11.32 -1.20 3.24
C LYS A 93 -11.74 -1.63 4.64
N MET A 94 -13.02 -1.51 4.93
CA MET A 94 -13.64 -2.00 6.16
C MET A 94 -14.57 -3.18 5.83
N ASP A 95 -14.61 -4.20 6.68
CA ASP A 95 -15.55 -5.30 6.53
C ASP A 95 -16.82 -5.10 7.38
N ASP A 96 -17.80 -6.01 7.23
CA ASP A 96 -19.09 -5.97 7.93
C ASP A 96 -18.97 -6.06 9.47
N ASP A 97 -17.86 -6.60 10.00
CA ASP A 97 -17.57 -6.66 11.43
C ASP A 97 -16.83 -5.41 11.94
N GLY A 98 -16.59 -4.41 11.07
CA GLY A 98 -15.88 -3.16 11.36
C GLY A 98 -14.36 -3.26 11.43
N TYR A 99 -13.76 -4.35 10.93
CA TYR A 99 -12.31 -4.50 10.84
C TYR A 99 -11.76 -3.84 9.59
N PHE A 100 -10.63 -3.15 9.74
CA PHE A 100 -9.96 -2.46 8.64
C PHE A 100 -8.81 -3.30 8.08
N PHE A 101 -8.62 -3.24 6.76
CA PHE A 101 -7.58 -3.95 6.03
C PHE A 101 -6.84 -2.97 5.13
N ILE A 102 -5.53 -2.83 5.34
CA ILE A 102 -4.68 -2.01 4.47
C ILE A 102 -4.48 -2.74 3.15
N VAL A 103 -4.80 -2.04 2.07
CA VAL A 103 -4.60 -2.52 0.69
C VAL A 103 -3.24 -2.06 0.17
N ASP A 104 -2.97 -0.74 0.22
CA ASP A 104 -1.69 -0.16 -0.23
C ASP A 104 -1.53 1.29 0.26
N ARG A 105 -0.53 2.00 -0.27
CA ARG A 105 -0.36 3.44 -0.07
C ARG A 105 -0.86 4.24 -1.26
N LYS A 106 -1.59 5.32 -1.00
CA LYS A 106 -2.14 6.21 -2.03
C LYS A 106 -1.07 6.72 -3.01
N LYS A 107 0.11 7.11 -2.50
CA LYS A 107 1.27 7.57 -3.29
C LYS A 107 1.96 6.49 -4.11
N ASP A 108 1.72 5.23 -3.81
CA ASP A 108 2.34 4.09 -4.48
C ASP A 108 1.39 3.44 -5.50
N MET A 109 0.09 3.78 -5.44
CA MET A 109 -0.91 3.32 -6.40
C MET A 109 -0.52 3.71 -7.82
N ILE A 110 -0.71 2.80 -8.75
CA ILE A 110 -0.40 2.96 -10.18
C ILE A 110 -1.70 3.16 -10.93
N ILE A 111 -1.78 4.20 -11.75
CA ILE A 111 -2.96 4.46 -12.60
C ILE A 111 -2.65 3.99 -14.01
N SER A 112 -3.10 2.78 -14.35
CA SER A 112 -2.85 2.15 -15.65
C SER A 112 -4.13 2.04 -16.45
N GLY A 113 -4.24 2.78 -17.57
CA GLY A 113 -5.39 2.77 -18.45
C GLY A 113 -6.71 3.16 -17.77
N GLY A 114 -6.65 4.03 -16.74
CA GLY A 114 -7.78 4.44 -15.92
C GLY A 114 -8.14 3.51 -14.76
N TYR A 115 -7.41 2.41 -14.59
CA TYR A 115 -7.58 1.49 -13.47
C TYR A 115 -6.55 1.71 -12.37
N ASN A 116 -6.99 1.60 -11.13
CA ASN A 116 -6.10 1.60 -9.97
C ASN A 116 -5.45 0.22 -9.81
N VAL A 117 -4.13 0.18 -9.91
CA VAL A 117 -3.33 -1.01 -9.63
C VAL A 117 -2.58 -0.80 -8.33
N TYR A 118 -2.82 -1.67 -7.38
CA TYR A 118 -2.14 -1.65 -6.09
C TYR A 118 -0.86 -2.51 -6.19
N PRO A 119 0.33 -1.92 -6.02
CA PRO A 119 1.59 -2.65 -6.06
C PRO A 119 1.59 -3.93 -5.24
N ARG A 120 0.98 -3.91 -4.07
CA ARG A 120 0.91 -5.05 -3.16
C ARG A 120 0.21 -6.26 -3.77
N ASP A 121 -0.86 -6.08 -4.54
CA ASP A 121 -1.56 -7.19 -5.20
C ASP A 121 -0.61 -7.98 -6.12
N VAL A 122 0.25 -7.25 -6.84
CA VAL A 122 1.22 -7.86 -7.77
C VAL A 122 2.40 -8.45 -7.01
N GLU A 123 2.88 -7.75 -5.97
CA GLU A 123 3.96 -8.21 -5.11
C GLU A 123 3.59 -9.53 -4.41
N GLU A 124 2.38 -9.65 -3.85
CA GLU A 124 1.89 -10.86 -3.17
C GLU A 124 1.88 -12.07 -4.12
N VAL A 125 1.36 -11.91 -5.34
CA VAL A 125 1.37 -12.98 -6.34
C VAL A 125 2.79 -13.40 -6.71
N LEU A 126 3.72 -12.44 -6.83
CA LEU A 126 5.12 -12.75 -7.15
C LEU A 126 5.84 -13.43 -5.98
N PHE A 127 5.51 -13.10 -4.72
CA PHE A 127 6.07 -13.78 -3.54
C PHE A 127 5.63 -15.24 -3.43
N GLU A 128 4.47 -15.63 -4.00
CA GLU A 128 4.03 -17.02 -4.06
C GLU A 128 4.89 -17.86 -5.03
N HIS A 129 5.64 -17.22 -5.93
CA HIS A 129 6.51 -17.93 -6.87
C HIS A 129 7.73 -18.54 -6.17
N PRO A 130 8.00 -19.88 -6.31
CA PRO A 130 8.99 -20.58 -5.49
C PRO A 130 10.42 -20.05 -5.63
N LYS A 131 10.77 -19.44 -6.77
CA LYS A 131 12.11 -18.90 -7.07
C LYS A 131 12.30 -17.44 -6.63
N VAL A 132 11.21 -16.72 -6.28
CA VAL A 132 11.29 -15.30 -5.90
C VAL A 132 11.63 -15.18 -4.42
N GLN A 133 12.65 -14.38 -4.13
CA GLN A 133 13.03 -14.00 -2.76
C GLN A 133 12.42 -12.66 -2.38
N GLU A 134 12.51 -11.66 -3.28
CA GLU A 134 11.93 -10.34 -3.07
C GLU A 134 11.33 -9.83 -4.38
N ALA A 135 10.21 -9.14 -4.26
CA ALA A 135 9.58 -8.42 -5.36
C ALA A 135 9.17 -7.04 -4.89
N THR A 136 9.31 -6.03 -5.75
CA THR A 136 8.71 -4.72 -5.51
C THR A 136 8.22 -4.12 -6.81
N VAL A 137 7.11 -3.43 -6.73
CA VAL A 137 6.35 -2.92 -7.87
C VAL A 137 6.25 -1.40 -7.79
N ILE A 138 6.47 -0.76 -8.93
CA ILE A 138 6.28 0.68 -9.10
C ILE A 138 5.54 0.98 -10.41
N GLY A 139 4.90 2.14 -10.46
CA GLY A 139 4.45 2.75 -11.72
C GLY A 139 5.60 3.42 -12.44
N ILE A 140 5.64 3.27 -13.75
CA ILE A 140 6.53 4.01 -14.65
C ILE A 140 5.70 4.72 -15.72
N PRO A 141 6.11 5.93 -16.18
CA PRO A 141 5.38 6.64 -17.23
C PRO A 141 5.23 5.80 -18.49
N HIS A 142 4.02 5.75 -19.06
CA HIS A 142 3.72 5.03 -20.27
C HIS A 142 2.87 5.90 -21.23
N PRO A 143 3.21 5.98 -22.54
CA PRO A 143 2.62 6.96 -23.46
C PRO A 143 1.14 6.73 -23.75
N VAL A 144 0.62 5.52 -23.54
CA VAL A 144 -0.76 5.17 -23.88
C VAL A 144 -1.65 5.06 -22.64
N CYS A 145 -1.18 4.41 -21.58
CA CYS A 145 -1.99 4.12 -20.40
C CYS A 145 -1.69 5.01 -19.19
N GLY A 146 -0.90 6.07 -19.37
CA GLY A 146 -0.47 6.95 -18.27
C GLY A 146 0.68 6.34 -17.50
N GLU A 147 0.44 5.24 -16.79
CA GLU A 147 1.49 4.46 -16.12
C GLU A 147 1.43 2.98 -16.53
N ALA A 148 2.57 2.31 -16.50
CA ALA A 148 2.70 0.87 -16.64
C ALA A 148 3.32 0.26 -15.38
N VAL A 149 2.96 -0.98 -15.12
CA VAL A 149 3.48 -1.75 -13.97
C VAL A 149 4.88 -2.24 -14.27
N LYS A 150 5.86 -1.84 -13.45
CA LYS A 150 7.24 -2.33 -13.48
C LYS A 150 7.58 -3.08 -12.20
N VAL A 151 8.18 -4.25 -12.37
CA VAL A 151 8.58 -5.13 -11.27
C VAL A 151 10.10 -5.21 -11.17
N PHE A 152 10.62 -5.11 -9.95
CA PHE A 152 11.99 -5.45 -9.60
C PHE A 152 11.98 -6.76 -8.82
N ILE A 153 12.79 -7.72 -9.26
CA ILE A 153 12.85 -9.08 -8.74
C ILE A 153 14.24 -9.39 -8.19
N VAL A 154 14.27 -9.96 -7.00
CA VAL A 154 15.43 -10.67 -6.46
C VAL A 154 15.06 -12.15 -6.39
N LEU A 155 15.82 -12.98 -7.05
CA LEU A 155 15.65 -14.44 -7.02
C LEU A 155 16.37 -15.04 -5.82
N LYS A 156 15.91 -16.19 -5.35
CA LYS A 156 16.62 -16.98 -4.34
C LYS A 156 17.97 -17.42 -4.85
N GLU A 157 18.90 -17.66 -3.94
CA GLU A 157 20.25 -18.10 -4.27
C GLU A 157 20.23 -19.40 -5.10
N GLY A 158 20.97 -19.40 -6.21
CA GLY A 158 21.02 -20.53 -7.15
C GLY A 158 19.83 -20.65 -8.11
N GLU A 159 18.80 -19.85 -7.96
CA GLU A 159 17.62 -19.89 -8.84
C GLU A 159 17.77 -18.99 -10.05
N THR A 160 17.11 -19.42 -11.14
CA THR A 160 16.97 -18.63 -12.37
C THR A 160 15.52 -18.61 -12.81
N ALA A 161 15.03 -17.48 -13.28
CA ALA A 161 13.71 -17.33 -13.86
C ALA A 161 13.72 -16.33 -15.01
N THR A 162 12.85 -16.50 -15.99
CA THR A 162 12.66 -15.54 -17.06
C THR A 162 11.48 -14.63 -16.79
N LYS A 163 11.41 -13.49 -17.49
CA LYS A 163 10.25 -12.60 -17.40
C LYS A 163 8.97 -13.29 -17.87
N GLU A 164 9.08 -14.16 -18.87
CA GLU A 164 7.95 -14.93 -19.43
C GLU A 164 7.39 -15.89 -18.38
N GLU A 165 8.26 -16.61 -17.64
CA GLU A 165 7.88 -17.50 -16.54
C GLU A 165 7.11 -16.75 -15.45
N LEU A 166 7.65 -15.60 -15.01
CA LEU A 166 6.99 -14.78 -13.98
C LEU A 166 5.69 -14.14 -14.47
N LEU A 167 5.64 -13.70 -15.73
CA LEU A 167 4.43 -13.16 -16.32
C LEU A 167 3.31 -14.22 -16.42
N GLU A 168 3.64 -15.44 -16.83
CA GLU A 168 2.68 -16.56 -16.86
C GLU A 168 2.20 -16.91 -15.45
N HIS A 169 3.05 -16.79 -14.44
CA HIS A 169 2.62 -16.94 -13.04
C HIS A 169 1.61 -15.85 -12.64
N CYS A 170 1.90 -14.59 -12.96
CA CYS A 170 1.00 -13.47 -12.69
C CYS A 170 -0.36 -13.60 -13.38
N LYS A 171 -0.40 -14.07 -14.62
CA LYS A 171 -1.64 -14.26 -15.40
C LYS A 171 -2.65 -15.23 -14.76
N LYS A 172 -2.19 -16.12 -13.90
CA LYS A 172 -3.07 -17.10 -13.22
C LYS A 172 -3.95 -16.44 -12.16
N SER A 173 -3.51 -15.32 -11.58
CA SER A 173 -4.15 -14.71 -10.41
C SER A 173 -4.50 -13.23 -10.60
N LEU A 174 -3.88 -12.54 -11.57
CA LEU A 174 -4.06 -11.11 -11.78
C LEU A 174 -4.93 -10.80 -13.01
N ALA A 175 -5.76 -9.78 -12.87
CA ALA A 175 -6.46 -9.18 -14.01
C ALA A 175 -5.46 -8.55 -15.00
N THR A 176 -5.83 -8.52 -16.29
CA THR A 176 -4.93 -8.08 -17.38
C THR A 176 -4.31 -6.71 -17.15
N TYR A 177 -5.06 -5.75 -16.63
CA TYR A 177 -4.57 -4.39 -16.37
C TYR A 177 -3.56 -4.29 -15.22
N LYS A 178 -3.46 -5.34 -14.36
CA LYS A 178 -2.47 -5.45 -13.26
C LYS A 178 -1.17 -6.13 -13.70
N LEU A 179 -1.14 -6.71 -14.90
CA LEU A 179 0.02 -7.48 -15.35
C LEU A 179 1.24 -6.57 -15.55
N PRO A 180 2.42 -7.01 -15.09
CA PRO A 180 3.67 -6.28 -15.30
C PRO A 180 4.02 -6.14 -16.78
N ALA A 181 4.32 -4.90 -17.20
CA ALA A 181 4.84 -4.60 -18.52
C ALA A 181 6.37 -4.75 -18.59
N GLU A 182 7.04 -4.46 -17.46
CA GLU A 182 8.49 -4.54 -17.35
C GLU A 182 8.94 -5.36 -16.14
N PHE A 183 10.00 -6.15 -16.32
CA PHE A 183 10.69 -6.89 -15.26
C PHE A 183 12.18 -6.51 -15.26
N GLU A 184 12.70 -6.18 -14.08
CA GLU A 184 14.13 -5.92 -13.86
C GLU A 184 14.65 -6.83 -12.75
N PHE A 185 15.58 -7.74 -13.11
CA PHE A 185 16.21 -8.62 -12.13
C PHE A 185 17.38 -7.90 -11.45
N ARG A 186 17.46 -8.03 -10.13
CA ARG A 186 18.50 -7.42 -9.29
C ARG A 186 19.07 -8.44 -8.30
N LYS A 187 20.28 -8.16 -7.82
CA LYS A 187 20.89 -8.92 -6.73
C LYS A 187 20.28 -8.51 -5.38
N GLU A 188 19.90 -7.24 -5.23
CA GLU A 188 19.32 -6.67 -4.03
C GLU A 188 18.43 -5.47 -4.37
N LEU A 189 17.49 -5.14 -3.48
CA LEU A 189 16.66 -3.93 -3.56
C LEU A 189 17.21 -2.85 -2.62
N PRO A 190 17.13 -1.56 -2.99
CA PRO A 190 17.51 -0.47 -2.10
C PRO A 190 16.57 -0.42 -0.90
N LYS A 191 17.12 -0.46 0.30
CA LYS A 191 16.35 -0.50 1.56
C LYS A 191 16.78 0.60 2.52
N THR A 192 15.88 0.98 3.39
CA THR A 192 16.19 1.79 4.58
C THR A 192 16.96 0.95 5.59
N ASN A 193 17.52 1.61 6.63
CA ASN A 193 18.19 0.94 7.74
C ASN A 193 17.30 -0.04 8.52
N VAL A 194 15.97 0.10 8.39
CA VAL A 194 14.96 -0.80 8.99
C VAL A 194 14.39 -1.82 8.00
N GLY A 195 15.05 -2.01 6.85
CA GLY A 195 14.70 -3.05 5.87
C GLY A 195 13.56 -2.72 4.91
N LYS A 196 12.97 -1.51 4.94
CA LYS A 196 11.90 -1.13 4.01
C LYS A 196 12.46 -0.75 2.64
N VAL A 197 11.88 -1.28 1.56
CA VAL A 197 12.29 -0.95 0.18
C VAL A 197 12.02 0.52 -0.13
N LEU A 198 13.03 1.19 -0.71
CA LEU A 198 12.99 2.59 -1.12
C LEU A 198 12.43 2.74 -2.54
N LYS A 199 11.10 2.59 -2.69
CA LYS A 199 10.40 2.72 -3.99
C LYS A 199 10.71 4.06 -4.68
N LYS A 200 10.94 5.14 -3.92
CA LYS A 200 11.31 6.46 -4.45
C LYS A 200 12.60 6.40 -5.27
N ASN A 201 13.62 5.67 -4.81
CA ASN A 201 14.89 5.53 -5.51
C ASN A 201 14.70 4.75 -6.82
N LEU A 202 13.92 3.66 -6.77
CA LEU A 202 13.63 2.83 -7.94
C LEU A 202 12.86 3.62 -9.02
N ARG A 203 11.93 4.50 -8.62
CA ARG A 203 11.25 5.41 -9.56
C ARG A 203 12.23 6.38 -10.20
N ALA A 204 13.09 7.03 -9.41
CA ALA A 204 14.09 7.98 -9.92
C ALA A 204 15.05 7.31 -10.92
N GLU A 205 15.55 6.12 -10.60
CA GLU A 205 16.40 5.33 -11.50
C GLU A 205 15.70 4.94 -12.80
N SER A 206 14.41 4.59 -12.74
CA SER A 206 13.63 4.18 -13.91
C SER A 206 13.33 5.34 -14.86
N VAL A 207 13.21 6.57 -14.34
CA VAL A 207 13.06 7.79 -15.15
C VAL A 207 14.40 8.19 -15.79
N ALA A 208 15.51 8.06 -15.07
CA ALA A 208 16.84 8.45 -15.56
C ALA A 208 17.39 7.51 -16.68
N LYS A 209 16.86 6.29 -16.81
CA LYS A 209 17.26 5.31 -17.84
C LYS A 209 16.52 5.47 -19.18
N LYS A 210 15.60 6.41 -19.30
CA LYS A 210 14.92 6.81 -20.55
C LYS A 210 15.58 8.03 -21.17
#